data_2f2ddcb96b772296f4b3e14d1ac225c0
#
_entry.id   2f2ddcb96b772296f4b3e14d1ac225c0
#
_cell.length_a   1.000
_cell.length_b   1.000
_cell.length_c   1.000
_cell.angle_alpha   90.00
_cell.angle_beta   90.00
_cell.angle_gamma   90.00
#
_symmetry.space_group_name_H-M   'P 1'
#
loop_
_entity.id
_entity.type
_entity.pdbx_description
1 polymer ?
#
loop_
_entity_poly.entity_id
_entity_poly.type
_entity_poly.pdbx_seq_one_letter_code
_entity_poly.pdbx_strand_id
1 'polypeptide(L)'
;MIVAVTDAAGCLLWVEGDSRLRSQAEGINFVEGANWVEAQAGTNAPAIALALDHCVQVYGSEHFPRRVQPRSCSAAPVHDPMTGQLLGALDVAGGGHVASPHMLTLVRAAAAAAEAELRWQRLRTVPGKVDLRRVADPPPRTATLEVLGRDRGYLSLPGRQVELSLRHSELLLLLSEAAVSGEGRTAEQLRQETHGTASEVTVRAEMSRLRGAVGEDVLASRPYRLTRPIDSDLARVRRLLDRGAHRQALDAYRGPLLPASTAPLVVELRQALLSRLRDSLLSSGHVDQLVRWTETPEGRLDVAVWQACLRQLPSGTAQHQRVLSRLAELDRF
;
A
#
# COMPACT_ATOMS: atom_id res chain seq x y z
N MET A 1 20.01 -1.98 -2.87
CA MET A 1 19.68 -3.36 -2.49
C MET A 1 18.24 -3.66 -2.83
N ILE A 2 17.93 -4.94 -3.03
CA ILE A 2 16.57 -5.45 -3.19
C ILE A 2 16.28 -6.43 -2.06
N VAL A 3 15.00 -6.55 -1.72
CA VAL A 3 14.47 -7.51 -0.74
C VAL A 3 13.52 -8.44 -1.46
N ALA A 4 13.60 -9.72 -1.17
CA ALA A 4 12.71 -10.74 -1.73
C ALA A 4 12.14 -11.63 -0.63
N VAL A 5 10.93 -12.12 -0.85
CA VAL A 5 10.27 -13.12 0.00
C VAL A 5 9.88 -14.30 -0.86
N THR A 6 10.21 -15.51 -0.40
CA THR A 6 9.80 -16.76 -1.06
C THR A 6 8.77 -17.50 -0.20
N ASP A 7 8.04 -18.41 -0.83
CA ASP A 7 7.36 -19.48 -0.10
C ASP A 7 8.32 -20.64 0.25
N ALA A 8 7.81 -21.65 0.93
CA ALA A 8 8.59 -22.85 1.31
C ALA A 8 9.01 -23.70 0.09
N ALA A 9 8.36 -23.54 -1.07
CA ALA A 9 8.73 -24.19 -2.33
C ALA A 9 9.73 -23.35 -3.15
N GLY A 10 10.25 -22.25 -2.62
CA GLY A 10 11.21 -21.36 -3.28
C GLY A 10 10.64 -20.49 -4.38
N CYS A 11 9.31 -20.38 -4.48
CA CYS A 11 8.66 -19.42 -5.37
C CYS A 11 8.76 -18.02 -4.80
N LEU A 12 9.27 -17.07 -5.59
CA LEU A 12 9.30 -15.65 -5.20
C LEU A 12 7.91 -15.08 -5.13
N LEU A 13 7.49 -14.70 -3.93
CA LEU A 13 6.18 -14.09 -3.68
C LEU A 13 6.22 -12.58 -3.83
N TRP A 14 7.37 -11.97 -3.56
CA TRP A 14 7.52 -10.54 -3.55
C TRP A 14 8.99 -10.13 -3.71
N VAL A 15 9.22 -9.11 -4.56
CA VAL A 15 10.55 -8.55 -4.82
C VAL A 15 10.46 -7.03 -4.89
N GLU A 16 11.18 -6.32 -4.01
CA GLU A 16 11.17 -4.86 -3.97
C GLU A 16 12.54 -4.26 -3.61
N GLY A 17 12.71 -2.97 -3.91
CA GLY A 17 13.92 -2.21 -3.59
C GLY A 17 14.34 -1.28 -4.71
N ASP A 18 15.63 -1.02 -4.82
CA ASP A 18 16.22 -0.14 -5.81
C ASP A 18 15.82 -0.53 -7.24
N SER A 19 15.28 0.43 -7.99
CA SER A 19 14.72 0.21 -9.34
C SER A 19 15.73 -0.34 -10.34
N ARG A 20 16.98 0.15 -10.28
CA ARG A 20 18.06 -0.32 -11.16
C ARG A 20 18.45 -1.76 -10.87
N LEU A 21 18.52 -2.12 -9.58
CA LEU A 21 18.82 -3.49 -9.18
C LEU A 21 17.65 -4.44 -9.51
N ARG A 22 16.41 -3.99 -9.38
CA ARG A 22 15.22 -4.75 -9.81
C ARG A 22 15.25 -5.05 -11.30
N SER A 23 15.48 -4.05 -12.15
CA SER A 23 15.58 -4.26 -13.59
C SER A 23 16.69 -5.26 -13.95
N GLN A 24 17.81 -5.24 -13.23
CA GLN A 24 18.86 -6.25 -13.40
C GLN A 24 18.43 -7.63 -12.90
N ALA A 25 17.63 -7.71 -11.84
CA ALA A 25 17.08 -8.95 -11.29
C ALA A 25 16.07 -9.58 -12.27
N GLU A 26 15.25 -8.79 -12.93
CA GLU A 26 14.37 -9.22 -14.02
C GLU A 26 15.15 -9.90 -15.16
N GLY A 27 16.32 -9.36 -15.53
CA GLY A 27 17.20 -9.96 -16.55
C GLY A 27 17.73 -11.35 -16.22
N ILE A 28 17.65 -11.77 -14.96
CA ILE A 28 18.04 -13.11 -14.49
C ILE A 28 16.84 -13.93 -14.00
N ASN A 29 15.62 -13.49 -14.29
CA ASN A 29 14.36 -14.10 -13.84
C ASN A 29 14.19 -14.15 -12.31
N PHE A 30 14.78 -13.16 -11.58
CA PHE A 30 14.55 -12.99 -10.15
C PHE A 30 13.34 -12.07 -9.94
N VAL A 31 12.16 -12.60 -10.23
CA VAL A 31 10.87 -11.89 -10.26
C VAL A 31 9.79 -12.68 -9.54
N GLU A 32 8.73 -11.99 -9.14
CA GLU A 32 7.57 -12.62 -8.51
C GLU A 32 6.98 -13.73 -9.40
N GLY A 33 6.69 -14.88 -8.81
CA GLY A 33 6.22 -16.08 -9.49
C GLY A 33 7.33 -16.99 -10.04
N ALA A 34 8.59 -16.55 -10.06
CA ALA A 34 9.71 -17.39 -10.47
C ALA A 34 10.14 -18.33 -9.33
N ASN A 35 10.52 -19.55 -9.67
CA ASN A 35 11.02 -20.53 -8.70
C ASN A 35 12.55 -20.49 -8.62
N TRP A 36 13.05 -20.31 -7.39
CA TRP A 36 14.48 -20.18 -7.10
C TRP A 36 15.02 -21.28 -6.19
N VAL A 37 14.42 -22.47 -6.23
CA VAL A 37 15.02 -23.66 -5.58
C VAL A 37 16.33 -24.03 -6.25
N GLU A 38 17.23 -24.66 -5.48
CA GLU A 38 18.58 -25.02 -5.94
C GLU A 38 18.56 -25.89 -7.22
N ALA A 39 17.59 -26.78 -7.33
CA ALA A 39 17.46 -27.68 -8.50
C ALA A 39 17.18 -26.92 -9.82
N GLN A 40 16.58 -25.70 -9.76
CA GLN A 40 16.24 -24.90 -10.94
C GLN A 40 17.18 -23.72 -11.14
N ALA A 41 17.52 -23.01 -10.06
CA ALA A 41 18.30 -21.80 -10.12
C ALA A 41 19.78 -21.97 -9.69
N GLY A 42 20.17 -23.17 -9.29
CA GLY A 42 21.49 -23.42 -8.71
C GLY A 42 21.66 -22.82 -7.32
N THR A 43 22.83 -22.95 -6.75
CA THR A 43 23.16 -22.46 -5.39
C THR A 43 22.92 -20.96 -5.27
N ASN A 44 22.01 -20.58 -4.39
CA ASN A 44 21.62 -19.19 -4.07
C ASN A 44 21.17 -19.08 -2.62
N ALA A 45 21.17 -17.88 -2.06
CA ALA A 45 20.91 -17.69 -0.63
C ALA A 45 19.50 -18.10 -0.19
N PRO A 46 18.39 -17.73 -0.87
CA PRO A 46 17.06 -18.23 -0.53
C PRO A 46 16.98 -19.76 -0.52
N ALA A 47 17.48 -20.42 -1.56
CA ALA A 47 17.45 -21.89 -1.65
C ALA A 47 18.21 -22.57 -0.52
N ILE A 48 19.42 -22.09 -0.19
CA ILE A 48 20.21 -22.62 0.91
C ILE A 48 19.51 -22.37 2.26
N ALA A 49 18.95 -21.17 2.47
CA ALA A 49 18.23 -20.86 3.71
C ALA A 49 17.02 -21.78 3.92
N LEU A 50 16.28 -22.10 2.86
CA LEU A 50 15.17 -23.05 2.90
C LEU A 50 15.66 -24.50 3.14
N ALA A 51 16.73 -24.92 2.46
CA ALA A 51 17.23 -26.30 2.55
C ALA A 51 17.87 -26.62 3.91
N LEU A 52 18.60 -25.66 4.48
CA LEU A 52 19.30 -25.81 5.76
C LEU A 52 18.46 -25.38 6.96
N ASP A 53 17.34 -24.73 6.72
CA ASP A 53 16.54 -24.09 7.77
C ASP A 53 17.40 -23.19 8.66
N HIS A 54 18.28 -22.41 8.03
CA HIS A 54 19.26 -21.58 8.72
C HIS A 54 19.54 -20.28 7.97
N CYS A 55 19.90 -19.23 8.72
CA CYS A 55 20.31 -17.96 8.12
C CYS A 55 21.65 -18.13 7.41
N VAL A 56 21.74 -17.66 6.16
CA VAL A 56 22.93 -17.81 5.33
C VAL A 56 23.32 -16.50 4.67
N GLN A 57 24.61 -16.41 4.34
CA GLN A 57 25.14 -15.40 3.43
C GLN A 57 25.82 -16.11 2.26
N VAL A 58 25.62 -15.56 1.08
CA VAL A 58 26.26 -16.04 -0.16
C VAL A 58 26.96 -14.86 -0.80
N TYR A 59 28.27 -14.92 -0.91
CA TYR A 59 29.10 -13.85 -1.41
C TYR A 59 29.49 -14.09 -2.88
N GLY A 60 29.12 -13.18 -3.77
CA GLY A 60 29.63 -13.10 -5.12
C GLY A 60 29.74 -14.46 -5.83
N SER A 61 30.96 -14.96 -5.99
CA SER A 61 31.28 -16.19 -6.72
C SER A 61 30.81 -17.49 -6.06
N GLU A 62 30.30 -17.45 -4.84
CA GLU A 62 29.67 -18.60 -4.19
C GLU A 62 28.30 -18.94 -4.82
N HIS A 63 27.71 -17.99 -5.54
CA HIS A 63 26.53 -18.28 -6.35
C HIS A 63 26.90 -19.18 -7.55
N PHE A 64 26.13 -20.25 -7.75
CA PHE A 64 26.35 -21.13 -8.90
C PHE A 64 26.11 -20.46 -10.26
N PRO A 65 24.99 -19.69 -10.44
CA PRO A 65 24.75 -19.02 -11.73
C PRO A 65 25.66 -17.80 -11.89
N ARG A 66 26.52 -17.81 -12.93
CA ARG A 66 27.42 -16.69 -13.25
C ARG A 66 26.74 -15.31 -13.30
N ARG A 67 25.47 -15.27 -13.72
CA ARG A 67 24.68 -14.04 -13.81
C ARG A 67 24.35 -13.44 -12.43
N VAL A 68 24.38 -14.23 -11.37
CA VAL A 68 24.14 -13.83 -9.99
C VAL A 68 25.43 -13.42 -9.28
N GLN A 69 26.56 -13.92 -9.70
CA GLN A 69 27.89 -13.70 -9.08
C GLN A 69 28.29 -12.21 -8.87
N PRO A 70 27.81 -11.23 -9.68
CA PRO A 70 28.05 -9.82 -9.34
C PRO A 70 27.37 -9.33 -8.05
N ARG A 71 26.53 -10.17 -7.43
CA ARG A 71 25.75 -9.82 -6.24
C ARG A 71 26.13 -10.71 -5.06
N SER A 72 25.85 -10.19 -3.87
CA SER A 72 25.89 -10.93 -2.62
C SER A 72 24.51 -10.89 -1.98
N CYS A 73 24.19 -11.92 -1.21
CA CYS A 73 22.88 -12.10 -0.59
C CYS A 73 23.01 -12.47 0.89
N SER A 74 22.02 -12.07 1.67
CA SER A 74 21.78 -12.56 3.04
C SER A 74 20.35 -13.02 3.15
N ALA A 75 20.13 -14.28 3.54
CA ALA A 75 18.79 -14.85 3.65
C ALA A 75 18.56 -15.46 5.04
N ALA A 76 17.30 -15.40 5.49
CA ALA A 76 16.83 -16.02 6.71
C ALA A 76 15.52 -16.77 6.46
N PRO A 77 15.35 -18.01 7.00
CA PRO A 77 14.09 -18.72 6.95
C PRO A 77 13.05 -18.00 7.81
N VAL A 78 11.78 -18.14 7.43
CA VAL A 78 10.61 -17.61 8.14
C VAL A 78 9.68 -18.76 8.47
N HIS A 79 9.31 -18.89 9.75
CA HIS A 79 8.48 -19.99 10.24
C HIS A 79 7.11 -19.52 10.67
N ASP A 80 6.19 -20.48 10.67
CA ASP A 80 4.92 -20.31 11.35
C ASP A 80 5.16 -20.31 12.86
N PRO A 81 4.86 -19.21 13.53
CA PRO A 81 5.16 -19.08 14.96
C PRO A 81 4.32 -19.94 15.89
N MET A 82 3.29 -20.63 15.36
CA MET A 82 2.43 -21.55 16.12
C MET A 82 2.81 -23.02 15.91
N THR A 83 3.24 -23.37 14.70
CA THR A 83 3.52 -24.76 14.33
C THR A 83 5.01 -25.05 14.14
N GLY A 84 5.84 -24.01 14.01
CA GLY A 84 7.26 -24.15 13.66
C GLY A 84 7.50 -24.57 12.21
N GLN A 85 6.46 -24.65 11.39
CA GLN A 85 6.58 -25.02 9.99
C GLN A 85 7.30 -23.92 9.19
N LEU A 86 8.25 -24.31 8.35
CA LEU A 86 8.91 -23.40 7.42
C LEU A 86 7.89 -22.85 6.41
N LEU A 87 7.72 -21.53 6.38
CA LEU A 87 6.82 -20.84 5.48
C LEU A 87 7.51 -20.31 4.22
N GLY A 88 8.79 -19.98 4.32
CA GLY A 88 9.55 -19.40 3.24
C GLY A 88 10.86 -18.80 3.71
N ALA A 89 11.45 -17.92 2.92
CA ALA A 89 12.66 -17.20 3.26
C ALA A 89 12.56 -15.70 2.93
N LEU A 90 13.20 -14.89 3.75
CA LEU A 90 13.45 -13.47 3.50
C LEU A 90 14.90 -13.34 2.99
N ASP A 91 15.07 -12.73 1.82
CA ASP A 91 16.38 -12.50 1.19
C ASP A 91 16.63 -11.01 0.97
N VAL A 92 17.86 -10.61 1.15
CA VAL A 92 18.36 -9.28 0.76
C VAL A 92 19.53 -9.46 -0.18
N ALA A 93 19.41 -8.90 -1.41
CA ALA A 93 20.42 -8.99 -2.44
C ALA A 93 20.97 -7.61 -2.83
N GLY A 94 22.25 -7.55 -3.17
CA GLY A 94 22.91 -6.31 -3.56
C GLY A 94 24.40 -6.45 -3.80
N GLY A 95 25.17 -5.38 -3.58
CA GLY A 95 26.61 -5.41 -3.64
C GLY A 95 27.24 -6.14 -2.45
N GLY A 96 28.56 -6.23 -2.38
CA GLY A 96 29.30 -6.99 -1.35
C GLY A 96 28.99 -6.63 0.10
N HIS A 97 28.50 -5.41 0.36
CA HIS A 97 28.07 -4.98 1.70
C HIS A 97 26.87 -5.77 2.24
N VAL A 98 26.07 -6.40 1.37
CA VAL A 98 24.91 -7.21 1.77
C VAL A 98 25.33 -8.51 2.45
N ALA A 99 26.53 -9.02 2.18
CA ALA A 99 27.11 -10.18 2.87
C ALA A 99 27.93 -9.80 4.12
N SER A 100 27.69 -8.62 4.72
CA SER A 100 28.31 -8.24 5.98
C SER A 100 27.60 -8.92 7.18
N PRO A 101 28.31 -9.18 8.30
CA PRO A 101 27.70 -9.77 9.51
C PRO A 101 26.53 -8.94 10.06
N HIS A 102 26.60 -7.61 9.91
CA HIS A 102 25.52 -6.71 10.33
C HIS A 102 24.25 -6.91 9.49
N MET A 103 24.39 -7.16 8.18
CA MET A 103 23.26 -7.42 7.31
C MET A 103 22.57 -8.73 7.67
N LEU A 104 23.34 -9.80 7.96
CA LEU A 104 22.75 -11.07 8.41
C LEU A 104 21.94 -10.87 9.70
N THR A 105 22.47 -10.11 10.64
CA THR A 105 21.77 -9.78 11.88
C THR A 105 20.46 -9.00 11.59
N LEU A 106 20.50 -8.06 10.65
CA LEU A 106 19.31 -7.29 10.25
C LEU A 106 18.26 -8.20 9.60
N VAL A 107 18.67 -9.10 8.69
CA VAL A 107 17.74 -10.01 8.01
C VAL A 107 17.11 -10.99 9.00
N ARG A 108 17.89 -11.52 9.95
CA ARG A 108 17.36 -12.34 11.07
C ARG A 108 16.34 -11.59 11.91
N ALA A 109 16.64 -10.33 12.28
CA ALA A 109 15.71 -9.51 13.05
C ALA A 109 14.43 -9.21 12.26
N ALA A 110 14.53 -8.98 10.96
CA ALA A 110 13.37 -8.78 10.09
C ALA A 110 12.51 -10.04 9.95
N ALA A 111 13.13 -11.22 9.80
CA ALA A 111 12.40 -12.50 9.79
C ALA A 111 11.68 -12.74 11.13
N ALA A 112 12.35 -12.54 12.26
CA ALA A 112 11.75 -12.67 13.58
C ALA A 112 10.59 -11.66 13.80
N ALA A 113 10.71 -10.46 13.29
CA ALA A 113 9.63 -9.46 13.35
C ALA A 113 8.42 -9.90 12.49
N ALA A 114 8.66 -10.49 11.31
CA ALA A 114 7.61 -11.04 10.47
C ALA A 114 6.90 -12.23 11.16
N GLU A 115 7.64 -13.13 11.79
CA GLU A 115 7.08 -14.24 12.58
C GLU A 115 6.26 -13.74 13.77
N ALA A 116 6.73 -12.71 14.49
CA ALA A 116 5.98 -12.09 15.57
C ALA A 116 4.67 -11.49 15.09
N GLU A 117 4.66 -10.82 13.92
CA GLU A 117 3.46 -10.29 13.32
C GLU A 117 2.50 -11.39 12.87
N LEU A 118 2.99 -12.47 12.27
CA LEU A 118 2.20 -13.65 11.91
C LEU A 118 1.58 -14.31 13.15
N ARG A 119 2.34 -14.42 14.24
CA ARG A 119 1.82 -14.92 15.52
C ARG A 119 0.68 -14.05 16.04
N TRP A 120 0.86 -12.76 16.00
CA TRP A 120 -0.15 -11.81 16.42
C TRP A 120 -1.41 -11.91 15.56
N GLN A 121 -1.28 -11.99 14.25
CA GLN A 121 -2.40 -12.18 13.33
C GLN A 121 -3.16 -13.49 13.58
N ARG A 122 -2.46 -14.59 13.83
CA ARG A 122 -3.08 -15.89 14.12
C ARG A 122 -3.76 -15.97 15.49
N LEU A 123 -3.20 -15.34 16.51
CA LEU A 123 -3.88 -15.23 17.81
C LEU A 123 -5.20 -14.46 17.72
N ARG A 124 -5.34 -13.61 16.73
CA ARG A 124 -6.58 -12.88 16.43
C ARG A 124 -7.61 -13.71 15.63
N THR A 125 -7.22 -14.87 15.09
CA THR A 125 -8.06 -15.74 14.25
C THR A 125 -8.65 -16.97 14.97
N VAL A 126 -8.74 -16.99 16.30
CA VAL A 126 -9.43 -18.05 17.05
C VAL A 126 -10.95 -18.00 16.73
N PRO A 127 -11.60 -19.13 16.27
CA PRO A 127 -12.95 -19.10 15.76
C PRO A 127 -13.99 -18.94 16.87
N GLY A 128 -14.66 -17.83 16.86
CA GLY A 128 -15.84 -17.52 17.68
C GLY A 128 -16.56 -16.32 17.10
N LYS A 129 -17.36 -16.58 16.05
CA LYS A 129 -18.40 -15.68 15.50
C LYS A 129 -18.12 -14.17 15.56
N VAL A 130 -17.14 -13.67 14.81
CA VAL A 130 -17.06 -12.28 14.37
C VAL A 130 -16.67 -12.30 12.91
N ASP A 131 -17.37 -11.53 12.10
CA ASP A 131 -17.16 -11.37 10.67
C ASP A 131 -15.74 -10.85 10.40
N LEU A 132 -14.80 -11.78 10.09
CA LEU A 132 -13.34 -11.59 10.04
C LEU A 132 -12.84 -10.77 8.86
N ARG A 133 -13.71 -10.22 8.03
CA ARG A 133 -13.32 -9.20 7.03
C ARG A 133 -13.12 -7.80 7.62
N ARG A 134 -13.35 -7.63 8.94
CA ARG A 134 -13.30 -6.32 9.64
C ARG A 134 -12.31 -6.23 10.80
N VAL A 135 -11.44 -7.22 11.02
CA VAL A 135 -10.46 -7.17 12.11
C VAL A 135 -9.06 -7.33 11.54
N ALA A 136 -8.63 -6.35 10.78
CA ALA A 136 -7.23 -6.12 10.48
C ALA A 136 -6.80 -4.86 11.24
N ASP A 137 -5.71 -4.93 11.90
CA ASP A 137 -4.97 -3.96 12.73
C ASP A 137 -5.30 -3.99 14.22
N PRO A 138 -4.25 -3.97 15.09
CA PRO A 138 -4.45 -3.67 16.50
C PRO A 138 -5.25 -2.37 16.58
N PRO A 139 -6.15 -2.22 17.58
CA PRO A 139 -6.92 -0.98 17.68
C PRO A 139 -5.92 0.17 17.56
N PRO A 140 -6.05 1.00 16.54
CA PRO A 140 -5.05 2.02 16.26
C PRO A 140 -4.90 2.84 17.54
N ARG A 141 -3.67 2.98 18.03
CA ARG A 141 -3.39 3.93 19.12
C ARG A 141 -3.79 5.35 18.70
N THR A 142 -3.96 5.55 17.41
CA THR A 142 -4.48 6.73 16.74
C THR A 142 -5.79 6.39 16.02
N ALA A 143 -6.75 7.28 16.07
CA ALA A 143 -8.00 7.16 15.31
C ALA A 143 -7.68 7.13 13.79
N THR A 144 -8.37 6.27 13.03
CA THR A 144 -8.21 6.18 11.57
C THR A 144 -9.54 6.40 10.86
N LEU A 145 -9.49 7.17 9.77
CA LEU A 145 -10.64 7.48 8.92
C LEU A 145 -10.42 6.84 7.54
N GLU A 146 -11.31 5.94 7.14
CA GLU A 146 -11.33 5.32 5.81
C GLU A 146 -12.40 5.98 4.95
N VAL A 147 -12.02 6.57 3.84
CA VAL A 147 -12.88 7.32 2.91
C VAL A 147 -12.60 7.01 1.43
N LEU A 148 -11.54 6.26 1.12
CA LEU A 148 -11.19 5.87 -0.25
C LEU A 148 -12.03 4.67 -0.72
N GLY A 149 -12.62 4.79 -1.94
CA GLY A 149 -13.44 3.75 -2.55
C GLY A 149 -14.76 3.49 -1.82
N ARG A 150 -15.28 4.45 -1.06
CA ARG A 150 -16.46 4.32 -0.23
C ARG A 150 -17.36 5.54 -0.31
N ASP A 151 -18.67 5.34 -0.40
CA ASP A 151 -19.65 6.44 -0.31
C ASP A 151 -19.86 6.91 1.12
N ARG A 152 -19.54 6.06 2.10
CA ARG A 152 -19.63 6.35 3.53
C ARG A 152 -18.33 5.98 4.21
N GLY A 153 -17.79 6.89 4.99
CA GLY A 153 -16.54 6.69 5.72
C GLY A 153 -16.73 5.79 6.95
N TYR A 154 -15.63 5.16 7.35
CA TYR A 154 -15.53 4.44 8.62
C TYR A 154 -14.49 5.11 9.50
N LEU A 155 -14.89 5.46 10.71
CA LEU A 155 -13.98 5.95 11.75
C LEU A 155 -13.67 4.81 12.71
N SER A 156 -12.43 4.39 12.76
CA SER A 156 -11.94 3.43 13.75
C SER A 156 -11.32 4.18 14.92
N LEU A 157 -11.89 4.00 16.10
CA LEU A 157 -11.42 4.53 17.38
C LEU A 157 -10.94 3.38 18.27
N PRO A 158 -10.13 3.62 19.30
CA PRO A 158 -9.79 2.59 20.26
C PRO A 158 -11.04 1.91 20.83
N GLY A 159 -11.20 0.62 20.55
CA GLY A 159 -12.31 -0.20 21.05
C GLY A 159 -13.65 -0.06 20.32
N ARG A 160 -13.79 0.81 19.31
CA ARG A 160 -15.03 0.91 18.53
C ARG A 160 -14.80 1.37 17.08
N GLN A 161 -15.71 0.96 16.21
CA GLN A 161 -15.83 1.48 14.85
C GLN A 161 -17.18 2.19 14.69
N VAL A 162 -17.17 3.29 13.95
CA VAL A 162 -18.35 4.09 13.65
C VAL A 162 -18.50 4.21 12.14
N GLU A 163 -19.60 3.71 11.58
CA GLU A 163 -19.98 3.98 10.20
C GLU A 163 -20.57 5.40 10.15
N LEU A 164 -20.05 6.22 9.26
CA LEU A 164 -20.48 7.60 9.10
C LEU A 164 -21.49 7.72 7.94
N SER A 165 -22.44 8.67 8.05
CA SER A 165 -23.19 9.09 6.86
C SER A 165 -22.24 9.79 5.88
N LEU A 166 -22.63 9.92 4.59
CA LEU A 166 -21.84 10.69 3.62
C LEU A 166 -21.50 12.09 4.16
N ARG A 167 -22.49 12.77 4.70
CA ARG A 167 -22.32 14.13 5.26
C ARG A 167 -21.35 14.18 6.44
N HIS A 168 -21.43 13.22 7.34
CA HIS A 168 -20.49 13.10 8.46
C HIS A 168 -19.08 12.73 8.00
N SER A 169 -18.95 11.94 6.94
CA SER A 169 -17.67 11.58 6.31
C SER A 169 -16.99 12.82 5.71
N GLU A 170 -17.76 13.66 4.98
CA GLU A 170 -17.30 14.94 4.45
C GLU A 170 -16.78 15.84 5.55
N LEU A 171 -17.61 16.11 6.57
CA LEU A 171 -17.26 17.01 7.68
C LEU A 171 -16.01 16.53 8.44
N LEU A 172 -15.92 15.22 8.75
CA LEU A 172 -14.78 14.68 9.48
C LEU A 172 -13.50 14.70 8.65
N LEU A 173 -13.60 14.44 7.33
CA LEU A 173 -12.49 14.55 6.40
C LEU A 173 -11.97 16.00 6.35
N LEU A 174 -12.85 16.98 6.19
CA LEU A 174 -12.47 18.41 6.14
C LEU A 174 -11.79 18.85 7.43
N LEU A 175 -12.26 18.40 8.58
CA LEU A 175 -11.63 18.67 9.86
C LEU A 175 -10.27 17.95 10.02
N SER A 176 -10.10 16.76 9.44
CA SER A 176 -8.82 16.07 9.45
C SER A 176 -7.79 16.76 8.56
N GLU A 177 -8.20 17.29 7.42
CA GLU A 177 -7.33 18.09 6.54
C GLU A 177 -6.95 19.42 7.22
N ALA A 178 -7.91 20.12 7.86
CA ALA A 178 -7.64 21.35 8.61
C ALA A 178 -6.68 21.13 9.79
N ALA A 179 -6.77 19.98 10.44
CA ALA A 179 -5.90 19.63 11.56
C ALA A 179 -4.43 19.48 11.17
N VAL A 180 -4.11 19.17 9.90
CA VAL A 180 -2.73 19.15 9.40
C VAL A 180 -2.07 20.52 9.50
N SER A 181 -2.84 21.61 9.29
CA SER A 181 -2.36 22.99 9.45
C SER A 181 -2.55 23.53 10.88
N GLY A 182 -3.02 22.70 11.81
CA GLY A 182 -3.33 23.13 13.18
C GLY A 182 -4.56 24.03 13.31
N GLU A 183 -5.37 24.12 12.25
CA GLU A 183 -6.52 25.01 12.16
C GLU A 183 -7.83 24.31 12.58
N GLY A 184 -8.77 25.12 13.07
CA GLY A 184 -10.18 24.72 13.17
C GLY A 184 -11.00 25.30 12.03
N ARG A 185 -12.27 24.92 11.96
CA ARG A 185 -13.23 25.43 10.99
C ARG A 185 -14.43 26.05 11.70
N THR A 186 -14.88 27.20 11.21
CA THR A 186 -16.14 27.78 11.62
C THR A 186 -17.32 27.09 10.91
N ALA A 187 -18.55 27.29 11.40
CA ALA A 187 -19.74 26.77 10.72
C ALA A 187 -19.89 27.34 9.29
N GLU A 188 -19.51 28.60 9.09
CA GLU A 188 -19.53 29.24 7.77
C GLU A 188 -18.50 28.63 6.82
N GLN A 189 -17.27 28.40 7.26
CA GLN A 189 -16.24 27.73 6.45
C GLN A 189 -16.68 26.32 6.05
N LEU A 190 -17.17 25.50 7.00
CA LEU A 190 -17.70 24.19 6.70
C LEU A 190 -18.88 24.23 5.73
N ARG A 191 -19.74 25.26 5.81
CA ARG A 191 -20.81 25.46 4.87
C ARG A 191 -20.30 25.65 3.44
N GLN A 192 -19.32 26.54 3.28
CA GLN A 192 -18.71 26.85 1.98
C GLN A 192 -17.96 25.62 1.40
N GLU A 193 -17.21 24.93 2.23
CA GLU A 193 -16.39 23.76 1.84
C GLU A 193 -17.24 22.52 1.49
N THR A 194 -18.52 22.46 1.96
CA THR A 194 -19.39 21.31 1.70
C THR A 194 -20.41 21.57 0.58
N HIS A 195 -21.40 22.41 0.76
CA HIS A 195 -22.49 22.53 -0.24
C HIS A 195 -23.00 23.96 -0.47
N GLY A 196 -22.43 24.97 0.15
CA GLY A 196 -22.80 26.37 -0.07
C GLY A 196 -24.29 26.76 0.17
N THR A 197 -25.22 25.85 -0.11
CA THR A 197 -26.66 26.04 -0.06
C THR A 197 -27.30 25.76 1.32
N ALA A 198 -26.62 24.96 2.16
CA ALA A 198 -27.09 24.69 3.52
C ALA A 198 -26.96 25.94 4.40
N SER A 199 -27.86 26.12 5.36
CA SER A 199 -27.71 27.20 6.35
C SER A 199 -26.63 26.83 7.38
N GLU A 200 -26.03 27.84 8.04
CA GLU A 200 -25.13 27.60 9.18
C GLU A 200 -25.81 26.80 10.30
N VAL A 201 -27.12 27.00 10.49
CA VAL A 201 -27.91 26.24 11.48
C VAL A 201 -27.89 24.74 11.16
N THR A 202 -28.03 24.41 9.88
CA THR A 202 -27.94 23.01 9.40
C THR A 202 -26.55 22.42 9.69
N VAL A 203 -25.48 23.17 9.40
CA VAL A 203 -24.10 22.70 9.68
C VAL A 203 -23.90 22.51 11.18
N ARG A 204 -24.38 23.42 12.03
CA ARG A 204 -24.30 23.29 13.50
C ARG A 204 -25.04 22.05 14.01
N ALA A 205 -26.22 21.77 13.43
CA ALA A 205 -26.99 20.56 13.77
C ALA A 205 -26.27 19.27 13.34
N GLU A 206 -25.68 19.24 12.12
CA GLU A 206 -24.88 18.10 11.65
C GLU A 206 -23.61 17.90 12.51
N MET A 207 -22.93 18.97 12.89
CA MET A 207 -21.76 18.91 13.78
C MET A 207 -22.12 18.40 15.17
N SER A 208 -23.31 18.77 15.69
CA SER A 208 -23.81 18.22 16.96
C SER A 208 -24.08 16.72 16.88
N ARG A 209 -24.71 16.24 15.78
CA ARG A 209 -24.96 14.81 15.53
C ARG A 209 -23.66 14.04 15.33
N LEU A 210 -22.72 14.60 14.54
CA LEU A 210 -21.41 14.02 14.34
C LEU A 210 -20.68 13.85 15.69
N ARG A 211 -20.67 14.88 16.52
CA ARG A 211 -20.08 14.85 17.86
C ARG A 211 -20.68 13.77 18.74
N GLY A 212 -22.02 13.60 18.70
CA GLY A 212 -22.71 12.51 19.38
C GLY A 212 -22.30 11.13 18.87
N ALA A 213 -22.06 10.98 17.56
CA ALA A 213 -21.66 9.72 16.95
C ALA A 213 -20.19 9.35 17.23
N VAL A 214 -19.25 10.30 17.12
CA VAL A 214 -17.82 10.05 17.25
C VAL A 214 -17.31 10.21 18.69
N GLY A 215 -18.01 10.94 19.52
CA GLY A 215 -17.65 11.22 20.91
C GLY A 215 -17.20 12.66 21.13
N GLU A 216 -17.52 13.19 22.30
CA GLU A 216 -17.16 14.56 22.68
C GLU A 216 -15.66 14.77 22.86
N ASP A 217 -14.95 13.67 23.15
CA ASP A 217 -13.50 13.61 23.30
C ASP A 217 -12.73 13.62 21.96
N VAL A 218 -13.45 13.54 20.83
CA VAL A 218 -12.86 13.54 19.49
C VAL A 218 -13.01 14.92 18.82
N LEU A 219 -14.07 15.65 19.12
CA LEU A 219 -14.48 16.83 18.38
C LEU A 219 -14.80 18.02 19.30
N ALA A 220 -13.99 19.08 19.24
CA ALA A 220 -14.24 20.35 19.90
C ALA A 220 -15.16 21.24 19.04
N SER A 221 -15.84 22.20 19.70
CA SER A 221 -16.63 23.25 19.05
C SER A 221 -16.14 24.66 19.46
N ARG A 222 -16.08 25.57 18.46
CA ARG A 222 -15.67 26.98 18.64
C ARG A 222 -14.14 27.21 18.68
N PRO A 223 -13.45 27.07 17.56
CA PRO A 223 -13.89 26.52 16.27
C PRO A 223 -14.03 24.99 16.32
N TYR A 224 -14.71 24.40 15.33
CA TYR A 224 -14.75 22.96 15.17
C TYR A 224 -13.37 22.45 14.81
N ARG A 225 -12.83 21.54 15.61
CA ARG A 225 -11.51 20.95 15.41
C ARG A 225 -11.43 19.57 16.04
N LEU A 226 -10.53 18.76 15.51
CA LEU A 226 -10.21 17.49 16.14
C LEU A 226 -9.41 17.73 17.42
N THR A 227 -9.77 17.05 18.50
CA THR A 227 -9.06 17.08 19.79
C THR A 227 -7.93 16.07 19.87
N ARG A 228 -7.92 15.11 18.96
CA ARG A 228 -6.87 14.11 18.78
C ARG A 228 -6.58 13.92 17.28
N PRO A 229 -5.37 13.50 16.92
CA PRO A 229 -5.05 13.21 15.52
C PRO A 229 -5.91 12.05 15.01
N ILE A 230 -6.47 12.23 13.82
CA ILE A 230 -7.13 11.19 13.04
C ILE A 230 -6.27 11.01 11.77
N ASP A 231 -5.72 9.81 11.58
CA ASP A 231 -5.02 9.47 10.34
C ASP A 231 -6.04 9.02 9.29
N SER A 232 -5.95 9.51 8.06
CA SER A 232 -6.84 9.08 6.98
C SER A 232 -6.12 8.22 5.95
N ASP A 233 -6.85 7.32 5.29
CA ASP A 233 -6.33 6.56 4.15
C ASP A 233 -5.91 7.49 3.00
N LEU A 234 -6.59 8.64 2.82
CA LEU A 234 -6.15 9.73 1.92
C LEU A 234 -4.75 10.24 2.29
N ALA A 235 -4.54 10.60 3.58
CA ALA A 235 -3.25 11.09 4.06
C ALA A 235 -2.16 10.02 3.93
N ARG A 236 -2.51 8.75 4.16
CA ARG A 236 -1.60 7.60 3.98
C ARG A 236 -1.13 7.48 2.53
N VAL A 237 -2.05 7.51 1.56
CA VAL A 237 -1.68 7.45 0.12
C VAL A 237 -0.78 8.61 -0.25
N ARG A 238 -1.09 9.84 0.18
CA ARG A 238 -0.26 11.03 -0.08
C ARG A 238 1.16 10.85 0.47
N ARG A 239 1.31 10.41 1.71
CA ARG A 239 2.64 10.17 2.31
C ARG A 239 3.43 9.10 1.57
N LEU A 240 2.78 8.07 1.04
CA LEU A 240 3.44 7.03 0.24
C LEU A 240 3.93 7.61 -1.09
N LEU A 241 3.12 8.45 -1.75
CA LEU A 241 3.53 9.16 -2.96
C LEU A 241 4.70 10.12 -2.70
N ASP A 242 4.68 10.87 -1.59
CA ASP A 242 5.77 11.78 -1.20
C ASP A 242 7.10 11.06 -0.99
N ARG A 243 7.07 9.78 -0.62
CA ARG A 243 8.24 8.92 -0.42
C ARG A 243 8.66 8.16 -1.68
N GLY A 244 7.94 8.31 -2.79
CA GLY A 244 8.16 7.54 -4.02
C GLY A 244 7.77 6.05 -3.90
N ALA A 245 6.98 5.68 -2.89
CA ALA A 245 6.52 4.30 -2.67
C ALA A 245 5.26 4.00 -3.51
N HIS A 246 5.39 4.09 -4.85
CA HIS A 246 4.29 4.07 -5.81
C HIS A 246 3.43 2.81 -5.72
N ARG A 247 4.06 1.62 -5.57
CA ARG A 247 3.34 0.35 -5.43
C ARG A 247 2.48 0.34 -4.17
N GLN A 248 3.08 0.73 -3.03
CA GLN A 248 2.34 0.79 -1.76
C GLN A 248 1.23 1.84 -1.80
N ALA A 249 1.44 2.96 -2.52
CA ALA A 249 0.40 3.97 -2.73
C ALA A 249 -0.79 3.40 -3.51
N LEU A 250 -0.54 2.62 -4.58
CA LEU A 250 -1.57 1.91 -5.33
C LEU A 250 -2.27 0.83 -4.50
N ASP A 251 -1.54 0.11 -3.64
CA ASP A 251 -2.13 -0.88 -2.73
C ASP A 251 -3.04 -0.23 -1.69
N ALA A 252 -2.67 0.96 -1.22
CA ALA A 252 -3.46 1.74 -0.28
C ALA A 252 -4.64 2.49 -0.93
N TYR A 253 -4.56 2.77 -2.25
CA TYR A 253 -5.63 3.40 -3.01
C TYR A 253 -6.73 2.38 -3.35
N ARG A 254 -7.83 2.44 -2.62
CA ARG A 254 -8.97 1.52 -2.77
C ARG A 254 -10.06 2.04 -3.71
N GLY A 255 -9.84 3.18 -4.36
CA GLY A 255 -10.79 3.84 -5.24
C GLY A 255 -10.93 5.33 -4.93
N PRO A 256 -11.84 6.03 -5.66
CA PRO A 256 -12.01 7.48 -5.51
C PRO A 256 -12.43 7.89 -4.10
N LEU A 257 -12.00 9.06 -3.70
CA LEU A 257 -12.37 9.66 -2.42
C LEU A 257 -13.87 10.00 -2.39
N LEU A 258 -14.64 9.37 -1.50
CA LEU A 258 -16.09 9.57 -1.31
C LEU A 258 -16.80 9.78 -2.66
N PRO A 259 -16.89 8.76 -3.54
CA PRO A 259 -17.35 8.94 -4.93
C PRO A 259 -18.72 9.60 -5.06
N ALA A 260 -19.64 9.35 -4.13
CA ALA A 260 -20.97 9.98 -4.10
C ALA A 260 -20.97 11.44 -3.62
N SER A 261 -19.85 11.96 -3.08
CA SER A 261 -19.78 13.34 -2.61
C SER A 261 -19.67 14.34 -3.75
N THR A 262 -20.48 15.38 -3.68
CA THR A 262 -20.45 16.57 -4.55
C THR A 262 -19.92 17.80 -3.82
N ALA A 263 -19.47 17.66 -2.57
CA ALA A 263 -18.90 18.75 -1.79
C ALA A 263 -17.65 19.32 -2.48
N PRO A 264 -17.57 20.64 -2.71
CA PRO A 264 -16.53 21.26 -3.55
C PRO A 264 -15.11 20.86 -3.13
N LEU A 265 -14.79 20.96 -1.85
CA LEU A 265 -13.46 20.63 -1.35
C LEU A 265 -13.16 19.11 -1.44
N VAL A 266 -14.16 18.23 -1.27
CA VAL A 266 -13.98 16.79 -1.46
C VAL A 266 -13.71 16.45 -2.92
N VAL A 267 -14.40 17.13 -3.86
CA VAL A 267 -14.16 16.98 -5.31
C VAL A 267 -12.74 17.43 -5.66
N GLU A 268 -12.31 18.58 -5.12
CA GLU A 268 -10.95 19.10 -5.31
C GLU A 268 -9.89 18.11 -4.77
N LEU A 269 -10.06 17.62 -3.54
CA LEU A 269 -9.15 16.64 -2.92
C LEU A 269 -9.08 15.33 -3.71
N ARG A 270 -10.22 14.88 -4.27
CA ARG A 270 -10.32 13.70 -5.13
C ARG A 270 -9.51 13.88 -6.41
N GLN A 271 -9.70 15.00 -7.09
CA GLN A 271 -8.99 15.33 -8.33
C GLN A 271 -7.48 15.49 -8.09
N ALA A 272 -7.10 16.18 -7.02
CA ALA A 272 -5.70 16.35 -6.66
C ALA A 272 -5.01 15.02 -6.36
N LEU A 273 -5.69 14.09 -5.65
CA LEU A 273 -5.15 12.75 -5.40
C LEU A 273 -4.96 11.96 -6.70
N LEU A 274 -5.97 11.98 -7.57
CA LEU A 274 -5.93 11.27 -8.86
C LEU A 274 -4.80 11.80 -9.75
N SER A 275 -4.66 13.13 -9.87
CA SER A 275 -3.57 13.74 -10.64
C SER A 275 -2.20 13.32 -10.08
N ARG A 276 -2.01 13.38 -8.77
CA ARG A 276 -0.74 12.98 -8.14
C ARG A 276 -0.41 11.51 -8.35
N LEU A 277 -1.38 10.60 -8.23
CA LEU A 277 -1.21 9.17 -8.51
C LEU A 277 -0.80 8.96 -9.97
N ARG A 278 -1.53 9.58 -10.88
CA ARG A 278 -1.26 9.51 -12.32
C ARG A 278 0.13 10.03 -12.69
N ASP A 279 0.49 11.23 -12.23
CA ASP A 279 1.77 11.86 -12.53
C ASP A 279 2.94 11.04 -11.96
N SER A 280 2.76 10.50 -10.75
CA SER A 280 3.70 9.60 -10.10
C SER A 280 3.93 8.32 -10.91
N LEU A 281 2.87 7.70 -11.43
CA LEU A 281 2.95 6.51 -12.27
C LEU A 281 3.60 6.80 -13.63
N LEU A 282 3.27 7.92 -14.27
CA LEU A 282 3.84 8.30 -15.55
C LEU A 282 5.32 8.66 -15.47
N SER A 283 5.76 9.23 -14.34
CA SER A 283 7.16 9.64 -14.14
C SER A 283 8.09 8.50 -13.73
N SER A 284 7.62 7.54 -12.96
CA SER A 284 8.46 6.53 -12.33
C SER A 284 7.81 5.15 -12.18
N GLY A 285 6.58 4.97 -12.68
CA GLY A 285 5.87 3.70 -12.58
C GLY A 285 6.48 2.62 -13.45
N HIS A 286 6.65 1.42 -12.87
CA HIS A 286 6.97 0.22 -13.62
C HIS A 286 5.72 -0.29 -14.37
N VAL A 287 5.93 -1.09 -15.39
CA VAL A 287 4.85 -1.58 -16.27
C VAL A 287 3.72 -2.30 -15.51
N ASP A 288 4.04 -3.06 -14.47
CA ASP A 288 3.06 -3.74 -13.60
C ASP A 288 2.14 -2.75 -12.88
N GLN A 289 2.69 -1.63 -12.40
CA GLN A 289 1.93 -0.57 -11.73
C GLN A 289 1.06 0.20 -12.72
N LEU A 290 1.59 0.50 -13.90
CA LEU A 290 0.84 1.13 -14.99
C LEU A 290 -0.32 0.24 -15.43
N VAL A 291 -0.07 -1.06 -15.65
CA VAL A 291 -1.12 -2.03 -16.03
C VAL A 291 -2.19 -2.11 -14.93
N ARG A 292 -1.80 -2.22 -13.68
CA ARG A 292 -2.74 -2.25 -12.56
C ARG A 292 -3.59 -0.97 -12.47
N TRP A 293 -3.01 0.20 -12.76
CA TRP A 293 -3.77 1.43 -12.84
C TRP A 293 -4.82 1.40 -13.94
N THR A 294 -4.49 0.84 -15.12
CA THR A 294 -5.45 0.74 -16.24
C THR A 294 -6.64 -0.18 -15.94
N GLU A 295 -6.57 -1.01 -14.90
CA GLU A 295 -7.67 -1.85 -14.44
C GLU A 295 -8.65 -1.07 -13.52
N THR A 296 -8.27 0.12 -13.05
CA THR A 296 -9.15 0.97 -12.25
C THR A 296 -10.15 1.72 -13.13
N PRO A 297 -11.32 2.13 -12.59
CA PRO A 297 -12.28 2.95 -13.35
C PRO A 297 -11.66 4.23 -13.92
N GLU A 298 -10.76 4.86 -13.18
CA GLU A 298 -10.07 6.09 -13.56
C GLU A 298 -9.00 5.85 -14.64
N GLY A 299 -8.22 4.78 -14.49
CA GLY A 299 -7.09 4.48 -15.36
C GLY A 299 -7.49 3.86 -16.70
N ARG A 300 -8.64 3.19 -16.78
CA ARG A 300 -9.08 2.49 -18.00
C ARG A 300 -9.29 3.41 -19.22
N LEU A 301 -9.51 4.70 -19.00
CA LEU A 301 -9.66 5.72 -20.03
C LEU A 301 -8.43 6.62 -20.16
N ASP A 302 -7.39 6.41 -19.39
CA ASP A 302 -6.17 7.24 -19.40
C ASP A 302 -5.23 6.82 -20.52
N VAL A 303 -5.40 7.43 -21.70
CA VAL A 303 -4.59 7.17 -22.89
C VAL A 303 -3.09 7.30 -22.60
N ALA A 304 -2.66 8.28 -21.82
CA ALA A 304 -1.25 8.50 -21.53
C ALA A 304 -0.63 7.34 -20.72
N VAL A 305 -1.40 6.76 -19.80
CA VAL A 305 -0.94 5.57 -19.05
C VAL A 305 -0.91 4.34 -19.94
N TRP A 306 -1.89 4.13 -20.83
CA TRP A 306 -1.85 3.06 -21.83
C TRP A 306 -0.66 3.18 -22.77
N GLN A 307 -0.32 4.40 -23.22
CA GLN A 307 0.88 4.66 -24.01
C GLN A 307 2.17 4.40 -23.22
N ALA A 308 2.19 4.73 -21.94
CA ALA A 308 3.33 4.43 -21.06
C ALA A 308 3.52 2.91 -20.88
N CYS A 309 2.43 2.14 -20.74
CA CYS A 309 2.48 0.68 -20.75
C CYS A 309 3.10 0.15 -22.06
N LEU A 310 2.63 0.68 -23.20
CA LEU A 310 3.12 0.23 -24.50
C LEU A 310 4.63 0.43 -24.68
N ARG A 311 5.16 1.56 -24.19
CA ARG A 311 6.61 1.85 -24.26
C ARG A 311 7.47 0.89 -23.43
N GLN A 312 6.92 0.28 -22.39
CA GLN A 312 7.67 -0.59 -21.47
C GLN A 312 7.45 -2.08 -21.76
N LEU A 313 6.40 -2.45 -22.47
CA LEU A 313 6.10 -3.85 -22.78
C LEU A 313 6.92 -4.36 -23.97
N PRO A 314 7.50 -5.57 -23.89
CA PRO A 314 8.20 -6.17 -25.03
C PRO A 314 7.25 -6.38 -26.20
N SER A 315 7.69 -5.95 -27.40
CA SER A 315 6.91 -6.12 -28.64
C SER A 315 6.59 -7.59 -28.91
N GLY A 316 5.36 -7.86 -29.37
CA GLY A 316 4.91 -9.22 -29.72
C GLY A 316 4.37 -10.05 -28.55
N THR A 317 4.41 -9.56 -27.32
CA THR A 317 3.77 -10.24 -26.19
C THR A 317 2.25 -10.10 -26.24
N ALA A 318 1.52 -11.07 -25.67
CA ALA A 318 0.06 -11.01 -25.57
C ALA A 318 -0.43 -9.75 -24.83
N GLN A 319 0.36 -9.28 -23.86
CA GLN A 319 0.06 -8.08 -23.09
C GLN A 319 0.25 -6.81 -23.94
N HIS A 320 1.33 -6.74 -24.74
CA HIS A 320 1.57 -5.66 -25.70
C HIS A 320 0.42 -5.56 -26.72
N GLN A 321 -0.05 -6.69 -27.27
CA GLN A 321 -1.17 -6.73 -28.21
C GLN A 321 -2.48 -6.24 -27.57
N ARG A 322 -2.76 -6.62 -26.32
CA ARG A 322 -3.93 -6.13 -25.59
C ARG A 322 -3.90 -4.62 -25.39
N VAL A 323 -2.73 -4.05 -25.07
CA VAL A 323 -2.56 -2.60 -24.90
C VAL A 323 -2.77 -1.88 -26.23
N LEU A 324 -2.22 -2.40 -27.35
CA LEU A 324 -2.44 -1.84 -28.69
C LEU A 324 -3.91 -1.83 -29.08
N SER A 325 -4.61 -2.97 -28.89
CA SER A 325 -6.04 -3.05 -29.18
C SER A 325 -6.84 -2.03 -28.37
N ARG A 326 -6.51 -1.87 -27.08
CA ARG A 326 -7.20 -0.91 -26.22
C ARG A 326 -6.95 0.54 -26.64
N LEU A 327 -5.73 0.90 -27.00
CA LEU A 327 -5.43 2.24 -27.53
C LEU A 327 -6.19 2.53 -28.83
N ALA A 328 -6.27 1.55 -29.74
CA ALA A 328 -7.03 1.70 -30.97
C ALA A 328 -8.56 1.85 -30.72
N GLU A 329 -9.08 1.29 -29.64
CA GLU A 329 -10.46 1.53 -29.21
C GLU A 329 -10.65 2.95 -28.65
N LEU A 330 -9.71 3.43 -27.84
CA LEU A 330 -9.78 4.76 -27.22
C LEU A 330 -9.60 5.89 -28.23
N ASP A 331 -8.85 5.68 -29.32
CA ASP A 331 -8.66 6.66 -30.41
C ASP A 331 -9.92 6.83 -31.31
N ARG A 332 -10.94 5.97 -31.17
CA ARG A 332 -12.18 6.05 -31.95
C ARG A 332 -13.27 6.90 -31.27
N PHE A 333 -13.06 7.35 -30.05
CA PHE A 333 -13.95 8.21 -29.26
C PHE A 333 -13.38 9.62 -29.11
#